data_bee6e4f754ec6d1697df7ae14663a0c4
#
_entry.id   bee6e4f754ec6d1697df7ae14663a0c4
#
_cell.length_a   1.000
_cell.length_b   1.000
_cell.length_c   1.000
_cell.angle_alpha   90.00
_cell.angle_beta   90.00
_cell.angle_gamma   90.00
#
_symmetry.space_group_name_H-M   'P 1'
#
loop_
_entity.id
_entity.type
_entity.pdbx_description
1 polymer ?
#
loop_
_entity_poly.entity_id
_entity_poly.type
_entity_poly.pdbx_seq_one_letter_code
_entity_poly.pdbx_strand_id
1 'polypeptide(L)'
;MGTYNLVSQNNISVKNSSNEPLKFPWAGGMNSMQYCELDLNLDGVFDLLSFDRRGNRKLCFINKGLEGIADYEYDAQYSSLIPDISDWVITVDYNLDGKKDIFTYSPGYAGIIVYKNISDQELKFERVVYPYLKTMFPGGYVNLFVTYADYPGIADVDGDGDMDILTFGVLGSFIDMHKNMSMEKYGNADSLDYEHYTYCWGHVAESDESNHIYLDTCFSGGKNYKSLQTPRHSGSTFLVHDLDDNGLVDILLGDVEFPWLYALYNTGTIDDAHISYMDTLFPGSTDEINMFSMPVAAYIDVNNDGLKDLIASPFDPGITNSQDKRSVWYYKNTGHNTNPDFEFISEDFLQKNMIDMG
;
A
#
# COMPACT_ATOMS: atom_id res chain seq x y z
N MET A 1 38.12 -30.32 13.02
CA MET A 1 37.70 -29.19 12.18
C MET A 1 37.08 -28.18 13.12
N GLY A 2 37.68 -27.00 13.25
CA GLY A 2 37.08 -25.93 14.08
C GLY A 2 35.84 -25.40 13.41
N THR A 3 34.71 -25.33 14.11
CA THR A 3 33.50 -24.63 13.70
C THR A 3 33.73 -23.12 13.86
N TYR A 4 33.75 -22.41 12.78
CA TYR A 4 33.77 -20.95 12.82
C TYR A 4 32.32 -20.45 13.00
N ASN A 5 32.03 -19.76 14.09
CA ASN A 5 30.79 -19.03 14.26
C ASN A 5 30.97 -17.62 13.68
N LEU A 6 30.31 -17.35 12.55
CA LEU A 6 30.21 -15.99 12.02
C LEU A 6 29.11 -15.27 12.78
N VAL A 7 29.46 -14.16 13.43
CA VAL A 7 28.50 -13.28 14.11
C VAL A 7 28.40 -12.01 13.29
N SER A 8 27.19 -11.62 12.94
CA SER A 8 26.92 -10.33 12.29
C SER A 8 27.30 -9.20 13.24
N GLN A 9 28.08 -8.23 12.76
CA GLN A 9 28.45 -7.04 13.52
C GLN A 9 27.84 -5.81 12.85
N ASN A 10 26.84 -5.20 13.47
CA ASN A 10 26.16 -3.98 13.01
C ASN A 10 26.71 -2.70 13.65
N ASN A 11 27.78 -2.81 14.47
CA ASN A 11 28.34 -1.72 15.24
C ASN A 11 29.50 -0.96 14.56
N ILE A 12 29.79 -1.25 13.30
CA ILE A 12 30.80 -0.53 12.53
C ILE A 12 30.19 0.80 12.08
N SER A 13 30.73 1.90 12.57
CA SER A 13 30.30 3.24 12.15
C SER A 13 30.72 3.49 10.71
N VAL A 14 29.75 3.87 9.89
CA VAL A 14 29.95 4.30 8.50
C VAL A 14 29.57 5.75 8.39
N LYS A 15 30.28 6.52 7.56
CA LYS A 15 30.04 7.93 7.36
C LYS A 15 29.79 8.21 5.88
N ASN A 16 28.96 9.22 5.61
CA ASN A 16 28.75 9.75 4.28
C ASN A 16 29.95 10.59 3.79
N SER A 17 29.87 11.12 2.57
CA SER A 17 30.91 11.96 1.98
C SER A 17 31.16 13.28 2.73
N SER A 18 30.20 13.74 3.54
CA SER A 18 30.29 14.92 4.40
C SER A 18 30.88 14.61 5.79
N ASN A 19 31.35 13.37 6.01
CA ASN A 19 31.89 12.86 7.28
C ASN A 19 30.85 12.77 8.43
N GLU A 20 29.57 12.73 8.10
CA GLU A 20 28.47 12.53 9.04
C GLU A 20 28.18 11.03 9.19
N PRO A 21 27.92 10.50 10.39
CA PRO A 21 27.59 9.09 10.57
C PRO A 21 26.25 8.75 9.94
N LEU A 22 26.19 7.65 9.19
CA LEU A 22 24.94 7.06 8.75
C LEU A 22 24.24 6.41 9.95
N LYS A 23 22.94 6.60 10.08
CA LYS A 23 22.17 6.14 11.24
C LYS A 23 21.97 4.63 11.24
N PHE A 24 21.69 4.04 10.06
CA PHE A 24 21.50 2.60 9.88
C PHE A 24 22.17 2.09 8.60
N PRO A 25 23.53 2.16 8.55
CA PRO A 25 24.27 1.90 7.31
C PRO A 25 24.09 0.46 6.78
N TRP A 26 23.71 -0.47 7.65
CA TRP A 26 23.62 -1.90 7.34
C TRP A 26 22.20 -2.40 7.03
N ALA A 27 21.23 -1.49 6.94
CA ALA A 27 19.86 -1.87 6.54
C ALA A 27 19.78 -2.37 5.08
N GLY A 28 20.72 -1.95 4.24
CA GLY A 28 20.73 -2.24 2.81
C GLY A 28 20.00 -1.20 1.98
N GLY A 29 20.03 -1.31 0.67
CA GLY A 29 19.34 -0.39 -0.23
C GLY A 29 17.82 -0.56 -0.24
N MET A 30 17.14 0.40 -0.81
CA MET A 30 15.69 0.44 -1.00
C MET A 30 15.40 0.63 -2.49
N ASN A 31 14.62 -0.28 -3.10
CA ASN A 31 14.30 -0.21 -4.52
C ASN A 31 12.79 0.00 -4.74
N SER A 32 12.01 -1.07 -4.72
CA SER A 32 10.56 -1.05 -4.93
C SER A 32 9.86 -1.19 -3.59
N MET A 33 9.81 -0.09 -2.82
CA MET A 33 9.42 -0.11 -1.43
C MET A 33 7.92 0.06 -1.25
N GLN A 34 7.41 -0.58 -0.21
CA GLN A 34 6.09 -0.35 0.37
C GLN A 34 6.26 -0.06 1.85
N TYR A 35 5.43 0.79 2.39
CA TYR A 35 5.51 1.23 3.78
C TYR A 35 4.21 0.93 4.50
N CYS A 36 4.31 0.28 5.64
CA CYS A 36 3.18 -0.11 6.48
C CYS A 36 3.46 0.22 7.95
N GLU A 37 2.43 0.55 8.69
CA GLU A 37 2.47 0.73 10.14
C GLU A 37 2.24 -0.60 10.85
N LEU A 38 3.11 -0.93 11.80
CA LEU A 38 2.95 -2.05 12.74
C LEU A 38 3.59 -1.64 14.07
N ASP A 39 2.98 -1.99 15.20
CA ASP A 39 3.63 -1.92 16.50
C ASP A 39 4.50 -3.18 16.67
N LEU A 40 5.77 -3.09 16.24
CA LEU A 40 6.69 -4.23 16.16
C LEU A 40 7.22 -4.63 17.55
N ASN A 41 7.41 -3.65 18.42
CA ASN A 41 8.00 -3.83 19.75
C ASN A 41 6.95 -3.85 20.87
N LEU A 42 5.67 -3.65 20.53
CA LEU A 42 4.51 -3.64 21.43
C LEU A 42 4.58 -2.53 22.48
N ASP A 43 5.10 -1.36 22.12
CA ASP A 43 5.17 -0.18 23.00
C ASP A 43 3.99 0.80 22.81
N GLY A 44 3.10 0.53 21.86
CA GLY A 44 1.92 1.33 21.55
C GLY A 44 2.19 2.46 20.57
N VAL A 45 3.41 2.59 20.04
CA VAL A 45 3.75 3.50 18.95
C VAL A 45 3.90 2.69 17.66
N PHE A 46 3.31 3.16 16.57
CA PHE A 46 3.48 2.47 15.31
C PHE A 46 4.91 2.64 14.75
N ASP A 47 5.51 1.51 14.45
CA ASP A 47 6.78 1.37 13.76
C ASP A 47 6.56 1.24 12.25
N LEU A 48 7.63 1.25 11.45
CA LEU A 48 7.55 1.02 10.01
C LEU A 48 8.02 -0.39 9.64
N LEU A 49 7.11 -1.16 9.05
CA LEU A 49 7.44 -2.28 8.20
C LEU A 49 7.63 -1.76 6.78
N SER A 50 8.86 -1.76 6.31
CA SER A 50 9.19 -1.42 4.92
C SER A 50 9.47 -2.71 4.15
N PHE A 51 8.75 -2.93 3.07
CA PHE A 51 8.84 -4.14 2.26
C PHE A 51 9.36 -3.81 0.87
N ASP A 52 10.50 -4.41 0.51
CA ASP A 52 11.08 -4.28 -0.82
C ASP A 52 10.63 -5.46 -1.69
N ARG A 53 9.77 -5.19 -2.67
CA ARG A 53 9.29 -6.19 -3.65
C ARG A 53 10.44 -6.90 -4.35
N ARG A 54 11.52 -6.17 -4.63
CA ARG A 54 12.71 -6.74 -5.24
C ARG A 54 13.45 -7.63 -4.25
N GLY A 55 13.10 -8.89 -4.23
CA GLY A 55 13.68 -9.89 -3.34
C GLY A 55 12.87 -10.17 -2.08
N ASN A 56 11.66 -9.66 -1.96
CA ASN A 56 10.74 -9.89 -0.83
C ASN A 56 11.41 -9.61 0.52
N ARG A 57 12.13 -8.47 0.61
CA ARG A 57 12.87 -8.11 1.83
C ARG A 57 12.01 -7.30 2.79
N LYS A 58 12.04 -7.70 4.04
CA LYS A 58 11.38 -7.00 5.14
C LYS A 58 12.41 -6.19 5.92
N LEU A 59 12.22 -4.89 5.99
CA LEU A 59 13.04 -3.96 6.76
C LEU A 59 12.17 -3.38 7.87
N CYS A 60 12.60 -3.52 9.12
CA CYS A 60 11.85 -3.06 10.28
C CYS A 60 12.56 -1.86 10.91
N PHE A 61 11.84 -0.76 11.06
CA PHE A 61 12.35 0.47 11.65
C PHE A 61 11.50 0.85 12.86
N ILE A 62 12.14 0.84 14.03
CA ILE A 62 11.50 1.14 15.31
C ILE A 62 11.41 2.66 15.48
N ASN A 63 10.19 3.15 15.65
CA ASN A 63 9.87 4.54 15.88
C ASN A 63 10.22 4.94 17.32
N LYS A 64 10.91 6.06 17.50
CA LYS A 64 11.27 6.55 18.85
C LYS A 64 10.14 7.31 19.55
N GLY A 65 8.98 7.47 18.92
CA GLY A 65 7.81 8.13 19.49
C GLY A 65 7.99 9.61 19.80
N LEU A 66 8.89 10.30 19.10
CA LEU A 66 9.15 11.73 19.33
C LEU A 66 8.16 12.57 18.50
N GLU A 67 7.32 13.36 19.18
CA GLU A 67 6.32 14.22 18.53
C GLU A 67 6.96 15.20 17.54
N GLY A 68 6.46 15.23 16.32
CA GLY A 68 6.90 16.08 15.22
C GLY A 68 8.24 15.67 14.59
N ILE A 69 8.81 14.52 14.95
CA ILE A 69 10.14 14.08 14.50
C ILE A 69 10.09 12.64 13.98
N ALA A 70 10.39 12.46 12.71
CA ALA A 70 10.56 11.15 12.10
C ALA A 70 11.92 10.53 12.52
N ASP A 71 11.95 9.91 13.69
CA ASP A 71 13.16 9.32 14.31
C ASP A 71 13.04 7.81 14.47
N TYR A 72 13.74 7.06 13.62
CA TYR A 72 13.68 5.61 13.53
C TYR A 72 15.02 4.96 13.83
N GLU A 73 14.98 3.71 14.28
CA GLU A 73 16.14 2.83 14.44
C GLU A 73 15.88 1.52 13.67
N TYR A 74 16.82 1.14 12.81
CA TYR A 74 16.73 -0.13 12.10
C TYR A 74 17.02 -1.31 13.02
N ASP A 75 16.10 -2.28 13.07
CA ASP A 75 16.29 -3.52 13.82
C ASP A 75 15.88 -4.75 12.99
N ALA A 76 16.89 -5.49 12.55
CA ALA A 76 16.72 -6.68 11.72
C ALA A 76 16.06 -7.87 12.46
N GLN A 77 16.01 -7.88 13.79
CA GLN A 77 15.44 -9.00 14.53
C GLN A 77 13.94 -9.17 14.26
N TYR A 78 13.20 -8.07 14.11
CA TYR A 78 11.77 -8.10 13.87
C TYR A 78 11.40 -8.68 12.50
N SER A 79 12.28 -8.57 11.49
CA SER A 79 11.99 -9.13 10.17
C SER A 79 11.76 -10.64 10.17
N SER A 80 12.33 -11.36 11.15
CA SER A 80 12.11 -12.80 11.31
C SER A 80 10.79 -13.16 11.99
N LEU A 81 10.14 -12.20 12.66
CA LEU A 81 8.84 -12.36 13.32
C LEU A 81 7.66 -12.03 12.39
N ILE A 82 7.91 -11.27 11.34
CA ILE A 82 6.93 -11.00 10.29
C ILE A 82 6.75 -12.25 9.43
N PRO A 83 5.51 -12.68 9.14
CA PRO A 83 5.25 -13.85 8.30
C PRO A 83 5.80 -13.67 6.88
N ASP A 84 5.73 -14.75 6.08
CA ASP A 84 6.16 -14.70 4.69
C ASP A 84 5.24 -13.77 3.88
N ILE A 85 5.84 -12.74 3.31
CA ILE A 85 5.20 -11.75 2.45
C ILE A 85 5.71 -11.94 1.02
N SER A 86 4.84 -11.85 0.04
CA SER A 86 5.18 -11.91 -1.37
C SER A 86 4.57 -10.76 -2.13
N ASP A 87 5.36 -10.17 -3.02
CA ASP A 87 4.99 -9.16 -4.02
C ASP A 87 4.43 -7.85 -3.46
N TRP A 88 3.51 -7.88 -2.50
CA TRP A 88 3.00 -6.70 -1.83
C TRP A 88 2.52 -6.99 -0.40
N VAL A 89 2.40 -5.94 0.40
CA VAL A 89 1.91 -5.98 1.78
C VAL A 89 1.06 -4.75 2.09
N ILE A 90 -0.05 -4.98 2.78
CA ILE A 90 -0.90 -3.93 3.35
C ILE A 90 -1.17 -4.31 4.80
N THR A 91 -1.09 -3.32 5.71
CA THR A 91 -1.46 -3.52 7.10
C THR A 91 -2.71 -2.71 7.44
N VAL A 92 -3.72 -3.39 7.94
CA VAL A 92 -4.98 -2.81 8.36
C VAL A 92 -5.54 -3.60 9.55
N ASP A 93 -6.17 -2.93 10.48
CA ASP A 93 -6.91 -3.58 11.57
C ASP A 93 -8.30 -3.97 11.05
N TYR A 94 -8.39 -5.18 10.45
CA TYR A 94 -9.64 -5.59 9.79
C TYR A 94 -10.74 -5.96 10.77
N ASN A 95 -10.37 -6.36 11.98
CA ASN A 95 -11.30 -6.87 12.99
C ASN A 95 -11.52 -5.90 14.15
N LEU A 96 -10.96 -4.69 14.09
CA LEU A 96 -11.10 -3.60 15.04
C LEU A 96 -10.64 -3.96 16.48
N ASP A 97 -9.62 -4.84 16.58
CA ASP A 97 -9.04 -5.21 17.88
C ASP A 97 -7.89 -4.29 18.34
N GLY A 98 -7.58 -3.24 17.54
CA GLY A 98 -6.54 -2.25 17.79
C GLY A 98 -5.16 -2.66 17.28
N LYS A 99 -5.04 -3.80 16.59
CA LYS A 99 -3.78 -4.31 16.05
C LYS A 99 -3.86 -4.39 14.53
N LYS A 100 -2.84 -3.91 13.87
CA LYS A 100 -2.75 -4.04 12.40
C LYS A 100 -2.50 -5.49 12.00
N ASP A 101 -3.35 -6.01 11.13
CA ASP A 101 -3.23 -7.32 10.48
C ASP A 101 -2.48 -7.19 9.17
N ILE A 102 -2.02 -8.31 8.59
CA ILE A 102 -1.24 -8.30 7.35
C ILE A 102 -2.03 -8.95 6.22
N PHE A 103 -2.22 -8.22 5.15
CA PHE A 103 -2.71 -8.70 3.86
C PHE A 103 -1.53 -8.75 2.88
N THR A 104 -1.40 -9.84 2.13
CA THR A 104 -0.30 -10.02 1.17
C THR A 104 -0.73 -10.92 0.03
N TYR A 105 0.02 -10.88 -1.07
CA TYR A 105 -0.23 -11.72 -2.24
C TYR A 105 -0.13 -13.20 -1.92
N SER A 106 -1.01 -14.01 -2.55
CA SER A 106 -0.99 -15.48 -2.47
C SER A 106 -0.25 -16.08 -3.67
N PRO A 107 1.02 -16.48 -3.51
CA PRO A 107 1.81 -17.01 -4.62
C PRO A 107 1.16 -18.24 -5.27
N GLY A 108 1.06 -18.21 -6.59
CA GLY A 108 0.48 -19.29 -7.39
C GLY A 108 -1.05 -19.30 -7.50
N TYR A 109 -1.76 -18.40 -6.82
CA TYR A 109 -3.22 -18.35 -6.84
C TYR A 109 -3.82 -17.03 -7.37
N ALA A 110 -2.99 -15.98 -7.55
CA ALA A 110 -3.46 -14.64 -7.90
C ALA A 110 -4.61 -14.17 -6.97
N GLY A 111 -4.32 -14.07 -5.69
CA GLY A 111 -5.27 -13.74 -4.64
C GLY A 111 -4.58 -13.20 -3.39
N ILE A 112 -5.27 -13.16 -2.28
CA ILE A 112 -4.84 -12.54 -1.02
C ILE A 112 -4.73 -13.60 0.08
N ILE A 113 -3.64 -13.57 0.84
CA ILE A 113 -3.49 -14.24 2.14
C ILE A 113 -3.66 -13.21 3.24
N VAL A 114 -4.24 -13.61 4.36
CA VAL A 114 -4.41 -12.75 5.54
C VAL A 114 -3.79 -13.41 6.75
N TYR A 115 -2.99 -12.63 7.48
CA TYR A 115 -2.44 -12.98 8.77
C TYR A 115 -3.00 -12.04 9.84
N LYS A 116 -3.76 -12.62 10.77
CA LYS A 116 -4.27 -11.90 11.95
C LYS A 116 -3.14 -11.65 12.94
N ASN A 117 -3.05 -10.43 13.44
CA ASN A 117 -2.14 -10.06 14.51
C ASN A 117 -2.69 -10.52 15.86
N ILE A 118 -2.06 -11.54 16.43
CA ILE A 118 -2.44 -12.11 17.73
C ILE A 118 -1.38 -11.81 18.81
N SER A 119 -0.64 -10.71 18.65
CA SER A 119 0.39 -10.26 19.58
C SER A 119 -0.20 -9.96 20.96
N ASP A 120 0.54 -10.32 22.00
CA ASP A 120 0.23 -10.02 23.42
C ASP A 120 1.53 -9.57 24.13
N GLN A 121 2.45 -10.49 24.43
CA GLN A 121 3.75 -10.20 25.05
C GLN A 121 4.89 -10.27 24.03
N GLU A 122 4.64 -10.84 22.88
CA GLU A 122 5.54 -10.93 21.74
C GLU A 122 4.79 -10.71 20.44
N LEU A 123 5.48 -10.21 19.41
CA LEU A 123 4.92 -10.03 18.08
C LEU A 123 4.61 -11.39 17.47
N LYS A 124 3.33 -11.60 17.09
CA LYS A 124 2.87 -12.89 16.59
C LYS A 124 1.69 -12.75 15.64
N PHE A 125 1.71 -13.54 14.57
CA PHE A 125 0.68 -13.58 13.57
C PHE A 125 0.15 -14.99 13.37
N GLU A 126 -1.15 -15.11 13.08
CA GLU A 126 -1.83 -16.34 12.71
C GLU A 126 -2.38 -16.21 11.28
N ARG A 127 -2.07 -17.17 10.41
CA ARG A 127 -2.64 -17.18 9.07
C ARG A 127 -4.09 -17.65 9.12
N VAL A 128 -5.03 -16.74 8.88
CA VAL A 128 -6.48 -16.99 8.93
C VAL A 128 -7.10 -17.27 7.56
N VAL A 129 -6.40 -16.95 6.46
CA VAL A 129 -6.85 -17.20 5.10
C VAL A 129 -5.85 -18.09 4.35
N TYR A 130 -6.37 -19.17 3.73
CA TYR A 130 -5.62 -20.08 2.88
C TYR A 130 -6.56 -20.89 1.94
N PRO A 131 -6.21 -21.12 0.69
CA PRO A 131 -5.00 -20.63 0.00
C PRO A 131 -5.14 -19.17 -0.45
N TYR A 132 -6.35 -18.65 -0.52
CA TYR A 132 -6.66 -17.28 -0.89
C TYR A 132 -8.00 -16.83 -0.30
N LEU A 133 -8.17 -15.53 -0.18
CA LEU A 133 -9.42 -14.88 0.19
C LEU A 133 -10.47 -15.12 -0.88
N LYS A 134 -11.72 -15.33 -0.46
CA LYS A 134 -12.83 -15.63 -1.36
C LYS A 134 -13.84 -14.49 -1.36
N THR A 135 -14.52 -14.34 -2.50
CA THR A 135 -15.66 -13.45 -2.67
C THR A 135 -16.83 -14.20 -3.26
N MET A 136 -18.05 -13.85 -2.87
CA MET A 136 -19.29 -14.46 -3.35
C MET A 136 -19.73 -13.80 -4.66
N PHE A 137 -19.95 -14.61 -5.67
CA PHE A 137 -20.63 -14.27 -6.93
C PHE A 137 -21.96 -15.04 -7.04
N PRO A 138 -22.84 -14.70 -7.99
CA PRO A 138 -24.11 -15.42 -8.18
C PRO A 138 -23.98 -16.94 -8.39
N GLY A 139 -22.79 -17.43 -8.73
CA GLY A 139 -22.47 -18.86 -8.91
C GLY A 139 -21.80 -19.53 -7.72
N GLY A 140 -21.53 -18.81 -6.64
CA GLY A 140 -20.83 -19.30 -5.44
C GLY A 140 -19.51 -18.57 -5.17
N TYR A 141 -18.82 -19.01 -4.13
CA TYR A 141 -17.52 -18.42 -3.77
C TYR A 141 -16.42 -18.75 -4.77
N VAL A 142 -15.70 -17.70 -5.18
CA VAL A 142 -14.51 -17.79 -6.04
C VAL A 142 -13.33 -17.09 -5.38
N ASN A 143 -12.15 -17.21 -5.96
CA ASN A 143 -10.99 -16.42 -5.56
C ASN A 143 -11.25 -14.92 -5.73
N LEU A 144 -11.01 -14.13 -4.70
CA LEU A 144 -10.90 -12.68 -4.82
C LEU A 144 -9.59 -12.41 -5.56
N PHE A 145 -9.73 -12.05 -6.84
CA PHE A 145 -8.62 -12.02 -7.78
C PHE A 145 -7.80 -10.73 -7.62
N VAL A 146 -6.50 -10.89 -7.36
CA VAL A 146 -5.52 -9.80 -7.38
C VAL A 146 -4.24 -10.35 -7.99
N THR A 147 -3.67 -9.67 -8.96
CA THR A 147 -2.40 -10.12 -9.55
C THR A 147 -1.21 -9.74 -8.64
N TYR A 148 -0.05 -10.32 -8.92
CA TYR A 148 1.19 -9.92 -8.22
C TYR A 148 1.62 -8.48 -8.56
N ALA A 149 1.15 -7.94 -9.69
CA ALA A 149 1.49 -6.62 -10.18
C ALA A 149 0.56 -5.52 -9.64
N ASP A 150 -0.62 -5.88 -9.13
CA ASP A 150 -1.58 -4.93 -8.59
C ASP A 150 -1.34 -4.73 -7.07
N TYR A 151 -1.61 -3.51 -6.61
CA TYR A 151 -1.65 -3.18 -5.18
C TYR A 151 -3.09 -2.79 -4.84
N PRO A 152 -3.87 -3.67 -4.19
CA PRO A 152 -5.29 -3.43 -3.94
C PRO A 152 -5.53 -2.31 -2.94
N GLY A 153 -6.71 -1.70 -2.98
CA GLY A 153 -7.18 -0.79 -1.94
C GLY A 153 -7.95 -1.57 -0.87
N ILE A 154 -7.60 -1.40 0.40
CA ILE A 154 -8.32 -2.01 1.53
C ILE A 154 -8.70 -0.90 2.49
N ALA A 155 -10.00 -0.62 2.61
CA ALA A 155 -10.56 0.43 3.45
C ALA A 155 -12.04 0.15 3.73
N ASP A 156 -12.61 0.81 4.73
CA ASP A 156 -14.05 0.90 4.93
C ASP A 156 -14.63 1.85 3.87
N VAL A 157 -15.08 1.27 2.74
CA VAL A 157 -15.50 2.05 1.55
C VAL A 157 -16.94 2.52 1.68
N ASP A 158 -17.79 1.77 2.36
CA ASP A 158 -19.21 2.08 2.51
C ASP A 158 -19.61 2.59 3.91
N GLY A 159 -18.61 2.76 4.80
CA GLY A 159 -18.79 3.42 6.09
C GLY A 159 -19.50 2.57 7.15
N ASP A 160 -19.57 1.25 6.97
CA ASP A 160 -20.25 0.35 7.92
C ASP A 160 -19.34 -0.17 9.04
N GLY A 161 -18.02 0.05 8.92
CA GLY A 161 -17.01 -0.25 9.94
C GLY A 161 -16.22 -1.53 9.68
N ASP A 162 -16.44 -2.27 8.61
CA ASP A 162 -15.56 -3.35 8.20
C ASP A 162 -14.74 -3.00 6.93
N MET A 163 -13.74 -3.80 6.60
CA MET A 163 -12.79 -3.46 5.53
C MET A 163 -13.19 -4.10 4.22
N ASP A 164 -13.51 -3.26 3.24
CA ASP A 164 -13.76 -3.62 1.85
C ASP A 164 -12.47 -3.69 1.04
N ILE A 165 -12.58 -4.27 -0.17
CA ILE A 165 -11.43 -4.41 -1.07
C ILE A 165 -11.78 -3.88 -2.47
N LEU A 166 -10.98 -2.94 -2.94
CA LEU A 166 -10.98 -2.46 -4.32
C LEU A 166 -9.84 -3.13 -5.09
N THR A 167 -10.16 -3.70 -6.24
CA THR A 167 -9.19 -4.36 -7.14
C THR A 167 -9.44 -3.97 -8.58
N PHE A 168 -8.47 -4.23 -9.46
CA PHE A 168 -8.79 -4.28 -10.88
C PHE A 168 -9.36 -5.64 -11.23
N GLY A 169 -10.48 -5.64 -11.95
CA GLY A 169 -11.11 -6.86 -12.44
C GLY A 169 -10.19 -7.64 -13.37
N VAL A 170 -10.48 -8.92 -13.58
CA VAL A 170 -9.73 -9.81 -14.50
C VAL A 170 -9.58 -9.21 -15.91
N LEU A 171 -10.42 -8.27 -16.27
CA LEU A 171 -10.39 -7.55 -17.55
C LEU A 171 -9.51 -6.29 -17.53
N GLY A 172 -9.02 -5.86 -16.37
CA GLY A 172 -7.97 -4.84 -16.18
C GLY A 172 -8.50 -3.44 -16.16
N SER A 173 -9.40 -2.91 -16.83
CA SER A 173 -9.67 -1.49 -16.99
C SER A 173 -10.62 -0.88 -15.96
N PHE A 174 -11.37 -1.68 -15.22
CA PHE A 174 -12.40 -1.21 -14.30
C PHE A 174 -12.08 -1.62 -12.86
N ILE A 175 -12.54 -0.81 -11.92
CA ILE A 175 -12.36 -1.07 -10.50
C ILE A 175 -13.52 -1.95 -10.01
N ASP A 176 -13.19 -3.16 -9.56
CA ASP A 176 -14.10 -4.06 -8.88
C ASP A 176 -14.13 -3.72 -7.38
N MET A 177 -15.33 -3.67 -6.79
CA MET A 177 -15.50 -3.60 -5.35
C MET A 177 -15.98 -4.94 -4.80
N HIS A 178 -15.28 -5.42 -3.81
CA HIS A 178 -15.66 -6.56 -2.98
C HIS A 178 -16.02 -6.05 -1.59
N LYS A 179 -17.34 -6.01 -1.31
CA LYS A 179 -17.84 -5.57 -0.01
C LYS A 179 -17.65 -6.69 1.01
N ASN A 180 -17.10 -6.36 2.15
CA ASN A 180 -17.13 -7.24 3.31
C ASN A 180 -18.54 -7.22 3.90
N MET A 181 -19.07 -8.36 4.23
CA MET A 181 -20.43 -8.53 4.76
C MET A 181 -20.41 -8.89 6.25
N SER A 182 -19.31 -8.62 6.92
CA SER A 182 -19.13 -9.00 8.31
C SER A 182 -20.07 -8.24 9.24
N MET A 183 -20.19 -6.94 9.01
CA MET A 183 -21.07 -6.09 9.81
C MET A 183 -22.54 -6.42 9.55
N GLU A 184 -22.98 -6.61 8.30
CA GLU A 184 -24.38 -6.93 7.97
C GLU A 184 -24.82 -8.32 8.46
N LYS A 185 -23.93 -9.31 8.35
CA LYS A 185 -24.28 -10.69 8.67
C LYS A 185 -24.09 -11.03 10.14
N TYR A 186 -23.07 -10.44 10.78
CA TYR A 186 -22.62 -10.86 12.12
C TYR A 186 -22.64 -9.73 13.15
N GLY A 187 -22.74 -8.46 12.72
CA GLY A 187 -22.74 -7.28 13.59
C GLY A 187 -21.39 -6.97 14.25
N ASN A 188 -20.31 -7.44 13.66
CA ASN A 188 -18.91 -7.18 14.06
C ASN A 188 -18.00 -7.36 12.84
N ALA A 189 -16.75 -6.86 12.91
CA ALA A 189 -15.80 -6.91 11.81
C ALA A 189 -14.88 -8.15 11.80
N ASP A 190 -15.13 -9.17 12.65
CA ASP A 190 -14.23 -10.32 12.83
C ASP A 190 -14.14 -11.28 11.64
N SER A 191 -15.03 -11.15 10.67
CA SER A 191 -15.10 -12.05 9.53
C SER A 191 -14.52 -11.44 8.26
N LEU A 192 -14.07 -12.30 7.35
CA LEU A 192 -13.59 -11.95 6.02
C LEU A 192 -14.55 -12.60 4.99
N ASP A 193 -15.81 -12.14 4.98
CA ASP A 193 -16.91 -12.71 4.19
C ASP A 193 -17.32 -11.75 3.07
N TYR A 194 -16.57 -11.77 1.97
CA TYR A 194 -16.73 -10.82 0.88
C TYR A 194 -17.78 -11.23 -0.13
N GLU A 195 -18.52 -10.24 -0.64
CA GLU A 195 -19.39 -10.35 -1.81
C GLU A 195 -18.94 -9.37 -2.89
N HIS A 196 -18.94 -9.81 -4.14
CA HIS A 196 -18.67 -8.93 -5.27
C HIS A 196 -19.83 -7.95 -5.43
N TYR A 197 -19.58 -6.65 -5.20
CA TYR A 197 -20.60 -5.61 -5.17
C TYR A 197 -20.81 -4.98 -6.56
N THR A 198 -19.72 -4.51 -7.19
CA THR A 198 -19.78 -3.87 -8.51
C THR A 198 -18.53 -4.13 -9.33
N TYR A 199 -18.69 -4.16 -10.68
CA TYR A 199 -17.58 -4.22 -11.63
C TYR A 199 -17.09 -2.85 -12.09
N CYS A 200 -17.59 -1.76 -11.53
CA CYS A 200 -17.30 -0.41 -12.00
C CYS A 200 -17.46 0.59 -10.85
N TRP A 201 -16.70 0.41 -9.80
CA TRP A 201 -16.66 1.36 -8.71
C TRP A 201 -16.11 2.70 -9.21
N GLY A 202 -16.74 3.79 -8.81
CA GLY A 202 -16.36 5.16 -9.20
C GLY A 202 -16.69 5.55 -10.63
N HIS A 203 -17.31 4.68 -11.45
CA HIS A 203 -17.67 4.94 -12.85
C HIS A 203 -16.49 5.37 -13.71
N VAL A 204 -15.33 4.77 -13.50
CA VAL A 204 -14.09 5.05 -14.22
C VAL A 204 -13.51 3.83 -14.90
N ALA A 205 -12.73 4.08 -15.95
CA ALA A 205 -11.94 3.06 -16.61
C ALA A 205 -10.55 3.58 -16.94
N GLU A 206 -9.53 2.76 -16.68
CA GLU A 206 -8.17 3.02 -17.16
C GLU A 206 -8.01 2.71 -18.64
N SER A 207 -7.15 3.47 -19.30
CA SER A 207 -6.73 3.20 -20.67
C SER A 207 -5.70 2.07 -20.71
N ASP A 208 -5.85 1.14 -21.65
CA ASP A 208 -4.86 0.08 -21.88
C ASP A 208 -3.59 0.56 -22.62
N GLU A 209 -3.56 1.80 -23.11
CA GLU A 209 -2.49 2.29 -23.99
C GLU A 209 -1.83 3.59 -23.48
N SER A 210 -2.40 4.20 -22.46
CA SER A 210 -1.95 5.52 -21.98
C SER A 210 -2.41 5.77 -20.54
N ASN A 211 -1.77 6.70 -19.85
CA ASN A 211 -2.16 7.15 -18.52
C ASN A 211 -3.47 7.99 -18.49
N HIS A 212 -4.43 7.61 -19.32
CA HIS A 212 -5.72 8.30 -19.42
C HIS A 212 -6.79 7.55 -18.65
N ILE A 213 -7.46 8.28 -17.75
CA ILE A 213 -8.61 7.77 -17.00
C ILE A 213 -9.88 8.32 -17.68
N TYR A 214 -10.75 7.42 -18.08
CA TYR A 214 -12.06 7.75 -18.64
C TYR A 214 -13.07 7.88 -17.51
N LEU A 215 -13.56 9.09 -17.28
CA LEU A 215 -14.66 9.34 -16.35
C LEU A 215 -16.00 8.95 -16.98
N ASP A 216 -17.07 8.80 -16.17
CA ASP A 216 -18.41 8.40 -16.60
C ASP A 216 -18.43 7.13 -17.48
N THR A 217 -17.52 6.20 -17.23
CA THR A 217 -17.32 5.04 -18.09
C THR A 217 -17.50 3.78 -17.29
N CYS A 218 -18.58 3.03 -17.59
CA CYS A 218 -18.84 1.70 -17.07
C CYS A 218 -19.10 0.71 -18.17
N PHE A 219 -18.90 -0.55 -17.84
CA PHE A 219 -19.26 -1.66 -18.71
C PHE A 219 -20.78 -1.73 -18.92
N SER A 220 -21.26 -1.22 -20.04
CA SER A 220 -22.64 -1.47 -20.48
C SER A 220 -22.69 -2.78 -21.28
N GLY A 221 -23.08 -3.87 -20.60
CA GLY A 221 -23.13 -5.21 -21.20
C GLY A 221 -23.67 -5.23 -22.63
N GLY A 222 -22.80 -5.48 -23.59
CA GLY A 222 -23.19 -6.05 -24.86
C GLY A 222 -22.96 -5.28 -26.16
N LYS A 223 -22.46 -4.04 -26.20
CA LYS A 223 -22.37 -3.34 -27.51
C LYS A 223 -21.01 -2.83 -27.96
N ASN A 224 -20.00 -2.68 -27.12
CA ASN A 224 -18.70 -2.09 -27.52
C ASN A 224 -17.43 -2.86 -27.09
N TYR A 225 -17.56 -4.15 -26.81
CA TYR A 225 -16.43 -5.02 -26.43
C TYR A 225 -15.36 -5.18 -27.53
N LYS A 226 -15.61 -4.75 -28.75
CA LYS A 226 -14.68 -4.93 -29.87
C LYS A 226 -13.51 -3.96 -29.88
N SER A 227 -13.56 -2.86 -29.10
CA SER A 227 -12.46 -1.90 -28.99
C SER A 227 -11.47 -2.22 -27.87
N LEU A 228 -11.80 -3.13 -26.94
CA LEU A 228 -10.97 -3.54 -25.81
C LEU A 228 -10.17 -4.81 -26.08
N GLN A 229 -9.79 -5.08 -27.33
CA GLN A 229 -8.95 -6.24 -27.69
C GLN A 229 -7.46 -5.92 -27.74
N THR A 230 -7.02 -4.82 -27.13
CA THR A 230 -5.60 -4.53 -26.95
C THR A 230 -5.03 -5.31 -25.77
N PRO A 231 -3.71 -5.60 -25.78
CA PRO A 231 -3.05 -6.19 -24.62
C PRO A 231 -3.26 -5.28 -23.42
N ARG A 232 -3.82 -5.81 -22.35
CA ARG A 232 -4.11 -5.11 -21.12
C ARG A 232 -2.81 -4.72 -20.48
N HIS A 233 -2.67 -3.47 -20.05
CA HIS A 233 -1.64 -3.19 -19.08
C HIS A 233 -2.04 -3.89 -17.78
N SER A 234 -1.09 -4.42 -17.07
CA SER A 234 -1.35 -5.08 -15.80
C SER A 234 -0.47 -4.46 -14.75
N GLY A 235 -1.09 -3.82 -13.79
CA GLY A 235 -0.44 -3.31 -12.64
C GLY A 235 -0.83 -1.87 -12.33
N SER A 236 -1.63 -1.70 -11.29
CA SER A 236 -1.98 -0.41 -10.73
C SER A 236 -1.93 -0.46 -9.22
N THR A 237 -1.71 0.67 -8.59
CA THR A 237 -1.64 0.79 -7.13
C THR A 237 -2.76 1.66 -6.63
N PHE A 238 -3.44 1.22 -5.58
CA PHE A 238 -4.44 2.02 -4.89
C PHE A 238 -3.97 2.44 -3.49
N LEU A 239 -4.18 3.70 -3.16
CA LEU A 239 -4.38 4.15 -1.79
C LEU A 239 -5.80 4.71 -1.70
N VAL A 240 -6.60 4.20 -0.77
CA VAL A 240 -8.02 4.55 -0.61
C VAL A 240 -8.17 5.36 0.68
N HIS A 241 -8.60 6.61 0.57
CA HIS A 241 -8.77 7.51 1.71
C HIS A 241 -9.64 8.72 1.32
N ASP A 242 -10.35 9.34 2.27
CA ASP A 242 -11.03 10.63 2.10
C ASP A 242 -9.98 11.74 2.02
N LEU A 243 -9.83 12.39 0.88
CA LEU A 243 -8.79 13.40 0.62
C LEU A 243 -9.33 14.84 0.57
N ASP A 244 -10.66 15.02 0.57
CA ASP A 244 -11.31 16.34 0.44
C ASP A 244 -12.35 16.64 1.53
N ASP A 245 -12.40 15.80 2.59
CA ASP A 245 -13.29 15.94 3.76
C ASP A 245 -14.78 15.90 3.42
N ASN A 246 -15.13 15.17 2.36
CA ASN A 246 -16.54 15.02 1.95
C ASN A 246 -17.21 13.78 2.59
N GLY A 247 -16.45 12.96 3.31
CA GLY A 247 -16.90 11.75 3.99
C GLY A 247 -17.01 10.52 3.07
N LEU A 248 -16.52 10.61 1.84
CA LEU A 248 -16.42 9.52 0.89
C LEU A 248 -14.95 9.20 0.65
N VAL A 249 -14.64 7.94 0.37
CA VAL A 249 -13.28 7.58 0.02
C VAL A 249 -12.95 7.97 -1.42
N ASP A 250 -11.75 8.52 -1.59
CA ASP A 250 -11.09 8.85 -2.84
C ASP A 250 -10.00 7.83 -3.13
N ILE A 251 -9.36 7.94 -4.29
CA ILE A 251 -8.26 7.06 -4.68
C ILE A 251 -7.03 7.87 -5.08
N LEU A 252 -5.86 7.49 -4.53
CA LEU A 252 -4.59 7.76 -5.21
C LEU A 252 -4.24 6.57 -6.07
N LEU A 253 -4.04 6.82 -7.36
CA LEU A 253 -3.82 5.81 -8.38
C LEU A 253 -2.43 5.97 -9.00
N GLY A 254 -1.60 4.93 -8.89
CA GLY A 254 -0.37 4.78 -9.67
C GLY A 254 -0.56 3.67 -10.71
N ASP A 255 -0.03 3.89 -11.90
CA ASP A 255 -0.21 3.02 -13.05
C ASP A 255 1.14 2.48 -13.55
N VAL A 256 1.17 1.25 -14.02
CA VAL A 256 2.34 0.62 -14.61
C VAL A 256 2.81 1.42 -15.84
N GLU A 257 4.14 1.52 -16.02
CA GLU A 257 4.78 2.28 -17.09
C GLU A 257 4.63 3.81 -17.01
N PHE A 258 3.87 4.35 -16.05
CA PHE A 258 3.69 5.79 -15.89
C PHE A 258 4.26 6.30 -14.56
N PRO A 259 4.87 7.51 -14.57
CA PRO A 259 5.59 8.02 -13.41
C PRO A 259 4.72 8.81 -12.42
N TRP A 260 3.46 9.12 -12.77
CA TRP A 260 2.63 10.01 -11.97
C TRP A 260 1.69 9.26 -11.04
N LEU A 261 1.42 9.87 -9.89
CA LEU A 261 0.35 9.47 -8.99
C LEU A 261 -0.83 10.44 -9.19
N TYR A 262 -1.99 9.89 -9.52
CA TYR A 262 -3.21 10.68 -9.73
C TYR A 262 -4.13 10.60 -8.51
N ALA A 263 -4.77 11.72 -8.15
CA ALA A 263 -5.85 11.71 -7.18
C ALA A 263 -7.19 11.72 -7.92
N LEU A 264 -8.05 10.76 -7.59
CA LEU A 264 -9.39 10.59 -8.17
C LEU A 264 -10.41 10.86 -7.08
N TYR A 265 -11.20 11.94 -7.21
CA TYR A 265 -12.11 12.42 -6.18
C TYR A 265 -13.52 11.89 -6.38
N ASN A 266 -14.06 11.24 -5.35
CA ASN A 266 -15.40 10.66 -5.33
C ASN A 266 -16.41 11.70 -4.83
N THR A 267 -17.35 12.07 -5.70
CA THR A 267 -18.45 13.00 -5.38
C THR A 267 -19.83 12.35 -5.45
N GLY A 268 -19.86 11.02 -5.53
CA GLY A 268 -21.08 10.24 -5.57
C GLY A 268 -21.77 10.11 -4.21
N THR A 269 -22.10 8.90 -3.86
CA THR A 269 -22.66 8.56 -2.54
C THR A 269 -21.96 7.32 -2.01
N ILE A 270 -22.21 6.96 -0.75
CA ILE A 270 -21.74 5.72 -0.15
C ILE A 270 -22.17 4.48 -0.95
N ASP A 271 -23.41 4.45 -1.44
CA ASP A 271 -23.97 3.33 -2.19
C ASP A 271 -23.59 3.34 -3.69
N ASP A 272 -23.22 4.49 -4.23
CA ASP A 272 -22.91 4.66 -5.66
C ASP A 272 -21.76 5.68 -5.81
N ALA A 273 -20.55 5.20 -5.71
CA ALA A 273 -19.36 6.03 -5.86
C ALA A 273 -19.25 6.57 -7.30
N HIS A 274 -18.90 7.83 -7.43
CA HIS A 274 -18.75 8.48 -8.72
C HIS A 274 -17.56 9.44 -8.72
N ILE A 275 -16.50 9.05 -9.38
CA ILE A 275 -15.33 9.90 -9.60
C ILE A 275 -15.68 10.95 -10.65
N SER A 276 -15.80 12.20 -10.24
CA SER A 276 -16.15 13.30 -11.13
C SER A 276 -14.99 14.22 -11.48
N TYR A 277 -13.92 14.14 -10.71
CA TYR A 277 -12.75 14.98 -10.86
C TYR A 277 -11.47 14.18 -10.60
N MET A 278 -10.38 14.53 -11.28
CA MET A 278 -9.05 14.00 -10.99
C MET A 278 -8.01 15.12 -10.98
N ASP A 279 -7.04 15.00 -10.08
CA ASP A 279 -5.82 15.80 -10.08
C ASP A 279 -4.66 14.95 -10.60
N THR A 280 -4.09 15.38 -11.72
CA THR A 280 -2.96 14.73 -12.40
C THR A 280 -1.60 15.28 -11.98
N LEU A 281 -1.58 16.26 -11.08
CA LEU A 281 -0.38 16.92 -10.55
C LEU A 281 -0.29 16.78 -9.03
N PHE A 282 -0.84 15.69 -8.49
CA PHE A 282 -0.87 15.44 -7.05
C PHE A 282 0.54 15.23 -6.45
N PRO A 283 0.83 15.80 -5.26
CA PRO A 283 -0.06 16.57 -4.39
C PRO A 283 -0.10 18.08 -4.69
N GLY A 284 0.54 18.55 -5.73
CA GLY A 284 0.52 19.94 -6.15
C GLY A 284 1.43 20.20 -7.35
N SER A 285 1.17 21.24 -8.11
CA SER A 285 1.81 21.51 -9.40
C SER A 285 3.31 21.87 -9.34
N THR A 286 3.87 22.07 -8.15
CA THR A 286 5.31 22.35 -7.96
C THR A 286 6.08 21.17 -7.42
N ASP A 287 5.38 20.23 -6.80
CA ASP A 287 5.97 19.10 -6.08
C ASP A 287 5.17 17.82 -6.39
N GLU A 288 4.67 17.70 -7.63
CA GLU A 288 3.95 16.51 -8.10
C GLU A 288 4.79 15.25 -7.95
N ILE A 289 4.14 14.14 -7.62
CA ILE A 289 4.79 12.85 -7.63
C ILE A 289 4.99 12.40 -9.07
N ASN A 290 6.26 12.45 -9.50
CA ASN A 290 6.71 12.04 -10.80
C ASN A 290 7.95 11.15 -10.62
N MET A 291 7.70 9.86 -10.42
CA MET A 291 8.72 8.87 -10.13
C MET A 291 9.11 8.11 -11.42
N PHE A 292 10.01 7.17 -11.28
CA PHE A 292 10.47 6.36 -12.40
C PHE A 292 9.32 5.58 -13.08
N SER A 293 8.51 4.86 -12.31
CA SER A 293 7.41 4.03 -12.81
C SER A 293 6.50 3.59 -11.66
N MET A 294 5.22 3.46 -11.92
CA MET A 294 4.25 2.83 -11.04
C MET A 294 4.39 3.28 -9.58
N PRO A 295 4.13 4.55 -9.25
CA PRO A 295 4.23 5.02 -7.88
C PRO A 295 3.21 4.32 -6.98
N VAL A 296 3.64 3.92 -5.79
CA VAL A 296 2.77 3.48 -4.70
C VAL A 296 2.83 4.49 -3.57
N ALA A 297 1.69 4.81 -3.00
CA ALA A 297 1.57 5.71 -1.87
C ALA A 297 1.30 4.96 -0.58
N ALA A 298 1.84 5.47 0.53
CA ALA A 298 1.45 5.10 1.89
C ALA A 298 1.08 6.37 2.65
N TYR A 299 -0.03 6.32 3.39
CA TYR A 299 -0.55 7.44 4.16
C TYR A 299 -0.51 7.10 5.65
N ILE A 300 0.58 7.53 6.31
CA ILE A 300 0.97 7.11 7.65
C ILE A 300 1.57 8.27 8.43
N ASP A 301 1.39 8.31 9.75
CA ASP A 301 2.01 9.32 10.63
C ASP A 301 3.46 8.93 10.94
N VAL A 302 4.39 9.43 10.13
CA VAL A 302 5.83 9.07 10.28
C VAL A 302 6.56 9.93 11.31
N ASN A 303 5.98 11.03 11.74
CA ASN A 303 6.63 11.99 12.64
C ASN A 303 5.94 12.12 14.01
N ASN A 304 4.89 11.35 14.27
CA ASN A 304 4.11 11.33 15.52
C ASN A 304 3.45 12.67 15.87
N ASP A 305 3.04 13.49 14.89
CA ASP A 305 2.32 14.74 15.15
C ASP A 305 0.78 14.59 15.10
N GLY A 306 0.29 13.35 14.85
CA GLY A 306 -1.12 12.99 14.78
C GLY A 306 -1.73 13.21 13.38
N LEU A 307 -0.95 13.72 12.43
CA LEU A 307 -1.34 13.84 11.04
C LEU A 307 -0.65 12.75 10.22
N LYS A 308 -1.40 12.10 9.35
CA LYS A 308 -0.81 11.14 8.42
C LYS A 308 -0.10 11.87 7.30
N ASP A 309 1.14 11.52 7.11
CA ASP A 309 2.02 12.00 6.06
C ASP A 309 1.93 11.12 4.81
N LEU A 310 2.44 11.59 3.68
CA LEU A 310 2.48 10.82 2.45
C LEU A 310 3.91 10.35 2.15
N ILE A 311 4.07 9.04 1.96
CA ILE A 311 5.30 8.47 1.41
C ILE A 311 4.95 7.90 0.04
N ALA A 312 5.75 8.23 -0.97
CA ALA A 312 5.64 7.65 -2.29
C ALA A 312 6.95 6.95 -2.69
N SER A 313 6.82 5.83 -3.37
CA SER A 313 7.96 5.05 -3.89
C SER A 313 7.58 4.31 -5.16
N PRO A 314 8.55 3.93 -6.03
CA PRO A 314 8.27 3.09 -7.18
C PRO A 314 7.83 1.70 -6.72
N PHE A 315 6.76 1.20 -7.31
CA PHE A 315 6.27 -0.16 -7.06
C PHE A 315 6.81 -1.18 -8.07
N ASP A 316 7.29 -0.73 -9.23
CA ASP A 316 7.80 -1.60 -10.28
C ASP A 316 9.11 -2.31 -9.84
N PRO A 317 9.13 -3.66 -9.77
CA PRO A 317 10.32 -4.43 -9.43
C PRO A 317 11.29 -4.61 -10.61
N GLY A 318 11.13 -3.87 -11.71
CA GLY A 318 11.89 -3.99 -12.94
C GLY A 318 13.41 -4.05 -12.73
N ILE A 319 14.07 -5.02 -13.34
CA ILE A 319 15.52 -5.26 -13.16
C ILE A 319 16.35 -4.31 -14.04
N THR A 320 15.81 -3.89 -15.18
CA THR A 320 16.56 -3.11 -16.19
C THR A 320 16.48 -1.61 -15.99
N ASN A 321 15.46 -1.16 -15.27
CA ASN A 321 15.18 0.24 -15.04
C ASN A 321 14.62 0.36 -13.60
N SER A 322 15.45 0.44 -12.59
CA SER A 322 15.03 0.72 -11.22
C SER A 322 15.56 2.06 -10.76
N GLN A 323 14.80 2.73 -9.93
CA GLN A 323 15.26 3.94 -9.26
C GLN A 323 15.86 3.55 -7.91
N ASP A 324 17.16 3.33 -7.89
CA ASP A 324 17.88 2.85 -6.70
C ASP A 324 18.17 3.95 -5.69
N LYS A 325 18.07 5.22 -6.11
CA LYS A 325 18.37 6.40 -5.28
C LYS A 325 17.25 7.41 -5.39
N ARG A 326 17.01 8.14 -4.30
CA ARG A 326 15.96 9.17 -4.26
C ARG A 326 14.60 8.60 -4.66
N SER A 327 14.36 7.38 -4.22
CA SER A 327 13.17 6.59 -4.56
C SER A 327 12.13 6.56 -3.45
N VAL A 328 12.38 7.29 -2.34
CA VAL A 328 11.48 7.33 -1.20
C VAL A 328 11.14 8.78 -0.91
N TRP A 329 10.06 9.25 -1.51
CA TRP A 329 9.63 10.64 -1.40
C TRP A 329 8.73 10.80 -0.18
N TYR A 330 9.06 11.78 0.64
CA TYR A 330 8.33 12.10 1.87
C TYR A 330 7.73 13.49 1.77
N TYR A 331 6.43 13.55 1.98
CA TYR A 331 5.64 14.76 2.08
C TYR A 331 5.01 14.82 3.47
N LYS A 332 5.27 15.90 4.19
CA LYS A 332 4.66 16.15 5.49
C LYS A 332 3.27 16.73 5.30
N ASN A 333 2.28 16.18 6.01
CA ASN A 333 0.95 16.77 6.07
C ASN A 333 0.93 17.95 7.04
N THR A 334 0.50 19.11 6.57
CA THR A 334 0.32 20.35 7.36
C THR A 334 -1.16 20.75 7.45
N GLY A 335 -2.06 19.99 6.83
CA GLY A 335 -3.52 20.17 6.82
C GLY A 335 -4.22 19.30 7.86
N HIS A 336 -5.11 18.43 7.38
CA HIS A 336 -5.90 17.48 8.18
C HIS A 336 -5.79 16.08 7.59
N ASN A 337 -6.18 15.05 8.35
CA ASN A 337 -6.13 13.67 7.84
C ASN A 337 -7.08 13.41 6.67
N THR A 338 -8.22 14.10 6.62
CA THR A 338 -9.24 13.99 5.55
C THR A 338 -9.21 15.15 4.56
N ASN A 339 -8.30 16.11 4.73
CA ASN A 339 -8.04 17.22 3.81
C ASN A 339 -6.57 17.62 3.94
N PRO A 340 -5.65 16.80 3.44
CA PRO A 340 -4.22 16.99 3.61
C PRO A 340 -3.70 18.17 2.78
N ASP A 341 -2.71 18.86 3.35
CA ASP A 341 -1.88 19.85 2.65
C ASP A 341 -0.43 19.38 2.77
N PHE A 342 0.13 18.93 1.66
CA PHE A 342 1.42 18.22 1.66
C PHE A 342 2.58 19.16 1.33
N GLU A 343 3.54 19.23 2.26
CA GLU A 343 4.82 19.89 2.08
C GLU A 343 5.89 18.85 1.71
N PHE A 344 6.54 19.00 0.56
CA PHE A 344 7.66 18.14 0.17
C PHE A 344 8.88 18.31 1.08
N ILE A 345 9.35 17.22 1.67
CA ILE A 345 10.45 17.22 2.63
C ILE A 345 11.73 16.62 2.04
N SER A 346 11.65 15.45 1.42
CA SER A 346 12.81 14.79 0.83
C SER A 346 12.42 13.70 -0.18
N GLU A 347 13.36 13.40 -1.07
CA GLU A 347 13.26 12.31 -2.05
C GLU A 347 13.99 11.03 -1.61
N ASP A 348 14.58 11.02 -0.41
CA ASP A 348 15.45 9.95 0.10
C ASP A 348 15.15 9.60 1.57
N PHE A 349 13.86 9.64 1.96
CA PHE A 349 13.43 9.32 3.31
C PHE A 349 13.93 7.94 3.76
N LEU A 350 14.53 7.86 4.95
CA LEU A 350 15.30 6.72 5.47
C LEU A 350 16.53 6.37 4.63
N GLN A 351 16.42 6.35 3.30
CA GLN A 351 17.43 5.90 2.34
C GLN A 351 18.76 6.65 2.49
N LYS A 352 18.72 7.96 2.78
CA LYS A 352 19.92 8.78 3.03
C LYS A 352 20.80 8.30 4.19
N ASN A 353 20.27 7.47 5.08
CA ASN A 353 20.97 6.99 6.28
C ASN A 353 21.53 5.57 6.13
N MET A 354 21.51 4.99 4.95
CA MET A 354 21.99 3.62 4.69
C MET A 354 23.02 3.57 3.56
N ILE A 355 23.73 2.45 3.47
CA ILE A 355 24.54 2.12 2.30
C ILE A 355 23.59 1.49 1.31
N ASP A 356 23.43 2.17 0.17
CA ASP A 356 22.70 1.62 -0.96
C ASP A 356 23.70 1.03 -1.95
N MET A 357 23.50 -0.22 -2.28
CA MET A 357 24.35 -0.98 -3.20
C MET A 357 23.68 -1.21 -4.58
N GLY A 358 22.46 -0.68 -4.77
CA GLY A 358 21.65 -0.85 -5.98
C GLY A 358 20.83 -2.12 -6.00
#